data_fbf7068549a022f5ddf218b169e8bda3
#
_entry.id   fbf7068549a022f5ddf218b169e8bda3
#
_cell.length_a   1.000
_cell.length_b   1.000
_cell.length_c   1.000
_cell.angle_alpha   90.00
_cell.angle_beta   90.00
_cell.angle_gamma   90.00
#
_symmetry.space_group_name_H-M   'P 1'
#
loop_
_entity.id
_entity.type
_entity.pdbx_description
1 polymer ?
#
loop_
_entity_poly.entity_id
_entity_poly.type
_entity_poly.pdbx_seq_one_letter_code
_entity_poly.pdbx_strand_id
1 'polypeptide(L)'
;YVQKFDAPNFKKFMADGAQAEALIPSFPSKTFPNHYTLVTGLVPGHHGLVDNAFYDRSSNTRYSMSDRSKVEDGYYYSGVPLWQLARQHGVKSASYFWVGSELKDESRRPDYYYLFNDTVAAQTKIAQVVSWLRLPEPERPHLITLYFSSPDHEGHDFGPNSAETRDAVLRADSVLGVLMTEIKSTKLPVNVILVSDHGMYEITVLAETTLFRDELINIKDPSVKYVNGGTQLHVYCSDANKRDSTYRVLKKSERNYTVYRKEEFPARWQYQHDRTGDILIEAHPGFYIRDVSRELFLKNAPLGAKRGVHGYDPEATPDVRGIFYAQGPNIKRGAKVPPFQNIHVYPLVAKILQLPLPPIDGKEEVLIGIYRT
;
A
#
# COMPACT_ATOMS: atom_id res chain seq x y z
N TYR A 1 -6.63 -15.33 1.86
CA TYR A 1 -7.80 -15.39 0.95
C TYR A 1 -7.65 -16.52 -0.08
N VAL A 2 -6.54 -16.61 -0.81
CA VAL A 2 -6.35 -17.58 -1.90
C VAL A 2 -6.56 -19.02 -1.46
N GLN A 3 -5.99 -19.41 -0.32
CA GLN A 3 -6.16 -20.74 0.26
C GLN A 3 -7.55 -20.93 0.86
N LYS A 4 -8.03 -19.91 1.60
CA LYS A 4 -9.29 -19.93 2.32
C LYS A 4 -10.51 -20.04 1.41
N PHE A 5 -10.50 -19.35 0.27
CA PHE A 5 -11.65 -19.25 -0.64
C PHE A 5 -11.51 -20.11 -1.89
N ASP A 6 -10.50 -20.98 -1.94
CA ASP A 6 -10.28 -21.94 -3.02
C ASP A 6 -10.20 -21.29 -4.42
N ALA A 7 -9.34 -20.28 -4.57
CA ALA A 7 -9.13 -19.53 -5.81
C ALA A 7 -8.25 -20.30 -6.80
N PRO A 8 -8.82 -20.97 -7.84
CA PRO A 8 -8.09 -21.96 -8.65
C PRO A 8 -7.05 -21.34 -9.59
N ASN A 9 -7.29 -20.15 -10.15
CA ASN A 9 -6.33 -19.48 -11.04
C ASN A 9 -5.12 -18.97 -10.27
N PHE A 10 -5.32 -18.42 -9.05
CA PHE A 10 -4.22 -18.08 -8.16
C PHE A 10 -3.41 -19.31 -7.78
N LYS A 11 -4.07 -20.42 -7.42
CA LYS A 11 -3.38 -21.69 -7.10
C LYS A 11 -2.55 -22.20 -8.26
N LYS A 12 -3.09 -22.16 -9.47
CA LYS A 12 -2.37 -22.51 -10.69
C LYS A 12 -1.17 -21.58 -10.92
N PHE A 13 -1.36 -20.27 -10.77
CA PHE A 13 -0.30 -19.27 -10.92
C PHE A 13 0.85 -19.54 -9.95
N MET A 14 0.53 -19.83 -8.69
CA MET A 14 1.50 -20.19 -7.66
C MET A 14 2.27 -21.47 -7.98
N ALA A 15 1.57 -22.51 -8.47
CA ALA A 15 2.18 -23.80 -8.83
C ALA A 15 3.12 -23.68 -10.04
N ASP A 16 2.83 -22.80 -10.96
CA ASP A 16 3.62 -22.56 -12.17
C ASP A 16 4.74 -21.52 -11.98
N GLY A 17 4.82 -20.88 -10.82
CA GLY A 17 5.78 -19.81 -10.53
C GLY A 17 6.45 -19.93 -9.17
N ALA A 18 6.81 -18.81 -8.60
CA ALA A 18 7.33 -18.63 -7.25
C ALA A 18 6.28 -18.00 -6.33
N GLN A 19 6.33 -18.31 -5.05
CA GLN A 19 5.44 -17.74 -4.03
C GLN A 19 6.18 -17.42 -2.75
N ALA A 20 5.80 -16.36 -2.07
CA ALA A 20 6.19 -16.11 -0.70
C ALA A 20 5.11 -16.58 0.28
N GLU A 21 5.52 -16.93 1.50
CA GLU A 21 4.58 -17.21 2.59
C GLU A 21 3.76 -15.96 2.94
N ALA A 22 4.39 -14.78 2.92
CA ALA A 22 3.74 -13.49 3.06
C ALA A 22 4.62 -12.37 2.49
N LEU A 23 4.00 -11.31 1.99
CA LEU A 23 4.62 -10.03 1.70
C LEU A 23 4.36 -9.11 2.89
N ILE A 24 5.42 -8.70 3.58
CA ILE A 24 5.31 -7.80 4.75
C ILE A 24 5.28 -6.36 4.26
N PRO A 25 4.15 -5.64 4.42
CA PRO A 25 4.10 -4.22 4.10
C PRO A 25 5.07 -3.41 4.96
N SER A 26 5.46 -2.23 4.48
CA SER A 26 6.07 -1.22 5.34
C SER A 26 5.03 -0.62 6.29
N PHE A 27 5.46 -0.18 7.47
CA PHE A 27 4.60 0.55 8.40
C PHE A 27 4.35 1.99 7.91
N PRO A 28 3.10 2.49 8.00
CA PRO A 28 1.87 1.77 8.29
C PRO A 28 1.41 0.91 7.09
N SER A 29 0.71 -0.20 7.35
CA SER A 29 0.20 -1.10 6.30
C SER A 29 -0.99 -0.48 5.56
N LYS A 30 -0.74 0.60 4.82
CA LYS A 30 -1.73 1.41 4.10
C LYS A 30 -1.43 1.53 2.62
N THR A 31 -2.46 1.85 1.85
CA THR A 31 -2.47 1.80 0.38
C THR A 31 -1.39 2.67 -0.26
N PHE A 32 -1.43 3.99 -0.03
CA PHE A 32 -0.51 4.90 -0.73
C PHE A 32 0.96 4.69 -0.34
N PRO A 33 1.31 4.58 0.97
CA PRO A 33 2.67 4.24 1.35
C PRO A 33 3.18 2.97 0.69
N ASN A 34 2.39 1.88 0.72
CA ASN A 34 2.89 0.58 0.27
C ASN A 34 2.91 0.41 -1.25
N HIS A 35 1.97 1.01 -1.99
CA HIS A 35 2.08 1.07 -3.45
C HIS A 35 3.34 1.80 -3.88
N TYR A 36 3.68 2.91 -3.22
CA TYR A 36 4.86 3.67 -3.60
C TYR A 36 6.16 3.00 -3.12
N THR A 37 6.13 2.32 -1.97
CA THR A 37 7.22 1.44 -1.52
C THR A 37 7.56 0.35 -2.54
N LEU A 38 6.55 -0.35 -3.08
CA LEU A 38 6.73 -1.41 -4.08
C LEU A 38 7.48 -0.93 -5.34
N VAL A 39 7.24 0.30 -5.75
CA VAL A 39 7.82 0.86 -6.98
C VAL A 39 9.03 1.76 -6.77
N THR A 40 9.43 2.02 -5.54
CA THR A 40 10.65 2.81 -5.21
C THR A 40 11.70 2.02 -4.46
N GLY A 41 11.32 0.91 -3.82
CA GLY A 41 12.21 0.15 -2.94
C GLY A 41 12.61 0.91 -1.67
N LEU A 42 11.89 1.98 -1.33
CA LEU A 42 12.09 2.81 -0.14
C LEU A 42 10.96 2.60 0.86
N VAL A 43 11.26 2.72 2.14
CA VAL A 43 10.25 2.76 3.21
C VAL A 43 9.53 4.13 3.25
N PRO A 44 8.33 4.23 3.84
CA PRO A 44 7.57 5.49 3.91
C PRO A 44 8.33 6.66 4.54
N GLY A 45 9.19 6.40 5.53
CA GLY A 45 10.06 7.42 6.12
C GLY A 45 11.08 8.01 5.14
N HIS A 46 11.43 7.30 4.08
CA HIS A 46 12.41 7.74 3.08
C HIS A 46 11.75 8.28 1.81
N HIS A 47 10.64 7.70 1.34
CA HIS A 47 9.97 8.23 0.16
C HIS A 47 8.94 9.34 0.46
N GLY A 48 8.58 9.58 1.72
CA GLY A 48 7.79 10.72 2.17
C GLY A 48 6.27 10.62 2.08
N LEU A 49 5.70 9.55 1.48
CA LEU A 49 4.28 9.23 1.60
C LEU A 49 4.07 8.42 2.87
N VAL A 50 3.95 9.12 3.98
CA VAL A 50 3.95 8.49 5.31
C VAL A 50 2.60 7.87 5.70
N ASP A 51 1.50 8.32 5.10
CA ASP A 51 0.15 7.78 5.28
C ASP A 51 -0.70 8.12 4.05
N ASN A 52 -1.93 7.63 3.96
CA ASN A 52 -2.94 8.03 2.97
C ASN A 52 -3.35 9.51 3.12
N ALA A 53 -3.17 10.08 4.30
CA ALA A 53 -3.29 11.51 4.59
C ALA A 53 -2.31 11.94 5.68
N PHE A 54 -1.71 13.11 5.55
CA PHE A 54 -0.80 13.69 6.53
C PHE A 54 -0.75 15.22 6.40
N TYR A 55 -0.22 15.90 7.41
CA TYR A 55 0.07 17.32 7.35
C TYR A 55 1.56 17.55 7.07
N ASP A 56 1.85 18.38 6.09
CA ASP A 56 3.20 18.81 5.74
C ASP A 56 3.45 20.21 6.29
N ARG A 57 4.35 20.32 7.26
CA ARG A 57 4.70 21.60 7.89
C ARG A 57 5.39 22.55 6.95
N SER A 58 6.26 22.04 6.08
CA SER A 58 7.09 22.87 5.20
C SER A 58 6.24 23.65 4.20
N SER A 59 5.19 23.02 3.68
CA SER A 59 4.22 23.63 2.78
C SER A 59 2.98 24.19 3.50
N ASN A 60 2.83 23.94 4.81
CA ASN A 60 1.64 24.25 5.61
C ASN A 60 0.34 23.70 4.98
N THR A 61 0.40 22.53 4.37
CA THR A 61 -0.73 21.91 3.67
C THR A 61 -1.04 20.52 4.18
N ARG A 62 -2.28 20.06 3.96
CA ARG A 62 -2.67 18.68 4.18
C ARG A 62 -2.60 17.91 2.87
N TYR A 63 -1.89 16.79 2.86
CA TYR A 63 -1.98 15.78 1.81
C TYR A 63 -3.15 14.85 2.11
N SER A 64 -3.87 14.43 1.07
CA SER A 64 -4.87 13.36 1.14
C SER A 64 -4.90 12.61 -0.19
N MET A 65 -5.00 11.30 -0.15
CA MET A 65 -5.19 10.47 -1.34
C MET A 65 -6.46 10.78 -2.13
N SER A 66 -7.44 11.45 -1.52
CA SER A 66 -8.67 11.90 -2.17
C SER A 66 -8.53 13.28 -2.85
N ASP A 67 -7.45 14.01 -2.59
CA ASP A 67 -7.18 15.30 -3.22
C ASP A 67 -6.30 15.12 -4.47
N ARG A 68 -6.92 15.15 -5.65
CA ARG A 68 -6.23 14.98 -6.92
C ARG A 68 -5.08 15.95 -7.12
N SER A 69 -5.24 17.21 -6.67
CA SER A 69 -4.20 18.22 -6.79
C SER A 69 -2.92 17.86 -6.04
N LYS A 70 -3.05 17.10 -4.93
CA LYS A 70 -1.94 16.62 -4.11
C LYS A 70 -1.37 15.31 -4.65
N VAL A 71 -2.23 14.41 -5.13
CA VAL A 71 -1.81 13.14 -5.73
C VAL A 71 -0.96 13.35 -6.99
N GLU A 72 -1.25 14.38 -7.76
CA GLU A 72 -0.51 14.73 -8.99
C GLU A 72 0.73 15.61 -8.74
N ASP A 73 0.95 16.07 -7.50
CA ASP A 73 2.04 16.96 -7.14
C ASP A 73 3.29 16.15 -6.73
N GLY A 74 4.32 16.22 -7.58
CA GLY A 74 5.60 15.55 -7.35
C GLY A 74 6.35 15.94 -6.08
N TYR A 75 5.98 17.06 -5.44
CA TYR A 75 6.54 17.51 -4.17
C TYR A 75 6.43 16.46 -3.05
N TYR A 76 5.37 15.66 -3.06
CA TYR A 76 5.11 14.68 -2.01
C TYR A 76 5.85 13.35 -2.19
N TYR A 77 6.47 13.12 -3.35
CA TYR A 77 7.00 11.84 -3.78
C TYR A 77 8.53 11.88 -3.91
N SER A 78 9.25 11.29 -2.99
CA SER A 78 10.72 11.14 -3.09
C SER A 78 11.10 9.78 -3.66
N GLY A 79 12.36 9.64 -4.07
CA GLY A 79 12.87 8.42 -4.69
C GLY A 79 12.64 8.33 -6.19
N VAL A 80 13.10 7.23 -6.78
CA VAL A 80 13.04 6.96 -8.22
C VAL A 80 12.14 5.75 -8.46
N PRO A 81 10.87 5.94 -8.85
CA PRO A 81 9.99 4.81 -9.15
C PRO A 81 10.47 4.03 -10.39
N LEU A 82 10.10 2.75 -10.46
CA LEU A 82 10.52 1.81 -11.53
C LEU A 82 10.34 2.37 -12.94
N TRP A 83 9.24 3.06 -13.22
CA TRP A 83 9.00 3.67 -14.53
C TRP A 83 9.93 4.85 -14.83
N GLN A 84 10.33 5.62 -13.82
CA GLN A 84 11.31 6.69 -13.97
C GLN A 84 12.70 6.09 -14.18
N LEU A 85 13.08 5.04 -13.44
CA LEU A 85 14.31 4.30 -13.67
C LEU A 85 14.35 3.72 -15.09
N ALA A 86 13.27 3.09 -15.53
CA ALA A 86 13.14 2.56 -16.89
C ALA A 86 13.37 3.64 -17.95
N ARG A 87 12.70 4.79 -17.82
CA ARG A 87 12.85 5.94 -18.73
C ARG A 87 14.29 6.46 -18.77
N GLN A 88 14.97 6.57 -17.62
CA GLN A 88 16.37 7.02 -17.54
C GLN A 88 17.34 6.12 -18.35
N HIS A 89 16.93 4.87 -18.59
CA HIS A 89 17.70 3.88 -19.34
C HIS A 89 17.07 3.51 -20.70
N GLY A 90 16.18 4.36 -21.22
CA GLY A 90 15.58 4.18 -22.54
C GLY A 90 14.55 3.05 -22.64
N VAL A 91 14.08 2.53 -21.52
CA VAL A 91 13.05 1.48 -21.45
C VAL A 91 11.68 2.12 -21.28
N LYS A 92 10.76 1.87 -22.22
CA LYS A 92 9.39 2.36 -22.14
C LYS A 92 8.59 1.66 -21.06
N SER A 93 7.69 2.42 -20.44
CA SER A 93 6.83 1.94 -19.37
C SER A 93 5.39 2.38 -19.53
N ALA A 94 4.46 1.61 -18.94
CA ALA A 94 3.05 1.90 -18.90
C ALA A 94 2.48 1.70 -17.50
N SER A 95 1.44 2.44 -17.16
CA SER A 95 0.69 2.28 -15.91
C SER A 95 -0.81 2.36 -16.14
N TYR A 96 -1.51 1.30 -15.79
CA TYR A 96 -2.97 1.34 -15.66
C TYR A 96 -3.30 1.43 -14.18
N PHE A 97 -3.22 2.64 -13.70
CA PHE A 97 -3.29 3.06 -12.31
C PHE A 97 -2.13 2.55 -11.45
N TRP A 98 -1.47 3.44 -10.78
CA TRP A 98 -0.54 3.19 -9.68
C TRP A 98 -0.25 4.49 -8.95
N VAL A 99 -0.05 4.41 -7.64
CA VAL A 99 0.32 5.60 -6.84
C VAL A 99 1.64 6.19 -7.33
N GLY A 100 1.63 7.48 -7.69
CA GLY A 100 2.78 8.21 -8.22
C GLY A 100 2.96 8.12 -9.74
N SER A 101 2.11 7.36 -10.48
CA SER A 101 2.20 7.29 -11.95
C SER A 101 1.50 8.44 -12.67
N GLU A 102 0.81 9.33 -11.94
CA GLU A 102 -0.06 10.38 -12.47
C GLU A 102 0.51 11.79 -12.23
N LEU A 103 1.80 11.90 -11.93
CA LEU A 103 2.41 13.20 -11.61
C LEU A 103 2.34 14.15 -12.80
N LYS A 104 2.16 15.45 -12.53
CA LYS A 104 2.19 16.50 -13.55
C LYS A 104 3.55 16.61 -14.22
N ASP A 105 4.62 16.30 -13.50
CA ASP A 105 5.98 16.25 -14.05
C ASP A 105 6.14 15.04 -14.98
N GLU A 106 6.21 15.32 -16.28
CA GLU A 106 6.33 14.32 -17.34
C GLU A 106 7.61 13.46 -17.24
N SER A 107 8.67 14.02 -16.68
CA SER A 107 9.93 13.30 -16.51
C SER A 107 9.85 12.19 -15.47
N ARG A 108 8.85 12.26 -14.59
CA ARG A 108 8.65 11.38 -13.43
C ARG A 108 7.51 10.40 -13.59
N ARG A 109 6.80 10.39 -14.72
CA ARG A 109 5.68 9.47 -14.98
C ARG A 109 6.00 8.46 -16.06
N PRO A 110 5.23 7.36 -16.19
CA PRO A 110 5.35 6.40 -17.28
C PRO A 110 5.13 7.05 -18.66
N ASP A 111 5.59 6.38 -19.75
CA ASP A 111 5.33 6.83 -21.12
C ASP A 111 3.84 6.76 -21.47
N TYR A 112 3.17 5.71 -21.00
CA TYR A 112 1.74 5.52 -21.15
C TYR A 112 1.11 5.42 -19.76
N TYR A 113 0.04 6.15 -19.50
CA TYR A 113 -0.65 6.09 -18.22
C TYR A 113 -2.11 6.51 -18.33
N TYR A 114 -2.89 6.15 -17.33
CA TYR A 114 -4.26 6.61 -17.14
C TYR A 114 -4.41 7.25 -15.77
N LEU A 115 -5.22 8.31 -15.69
CA LEU A 115 -5.64 8.88 -14.42
C LEU A 115 -6.55 7.90 -13.70
N PHE A 116 -6.37 7.76 -12.39
CA PHE A 116 -7.16 6.81 -11.59
C PHE A 116 -8.67 7.04 -11.74
N ASN A 117 -9.36 5.96 -12.05
CA ASN A 117 -10.81 5.88 -12.12
C ASN A 117 -11.26 4.48 -11.71
N ASP A 118 -11.86 4.37 -10.54
CA ASP A 118 -12.26 3.08 -9.96
C ASP A 118 -13.46 2.42 -10.65
N THR A 119 -14.17 3.18 -11.49
CA THR A 119 -15.32 2.66 -12.24
C THR A 119 -14.96 1.85 -13.49
N VAL A 120 -13.66 1.83 -13.87
CA VAL A 120 -13.21 1.13 -15.07
C VAL A 120 -13.22 -0.38 -14.86
N ALA A 121 -13.96 -1.08 -15.73
CA ALA A 121 -14.08 -2.53 -15.68
C ALA A 121 -12.71 -3.24 -15.85
N ALA A 122 -12.54 -4.38 -15.18
CA ALA A 122 -11.32 -5.18 -15.26
C ALA A 122 -10.98 -5.60 -16.70
N GLN A 123 -11.97 -5.96 -17.49
CA GLN A 123 -11.81 -6.34 -18.89
C GLN A 123 -11.21 -5.21 -19.74
N THR A 124 -11.62 -3.96 -19.50
CA THR A 124 -11.05 -2.78 -20.18
C THR A 124 -9.58 -2.61 -19.85
N LYS A 125 -9.22 -2.77 -18.57
CA LYS A 125 -7.82 -2.70 -18.12
C LYS A 125 -6.97 -3.81 -18.77
N ILE A 126 -7.47 -5.05 -18.82
CA ILE A 126 -6.80 -6.18 -19.46
C ILE A 126 -6.63 -5.93 -20.96
N ALA A 127 -7.69 -5.51 -21.66
CA ALA A 127 -7.62 -5.20 -23.09
C ALA A 127 -6.55 -4.14 -23.40
N GLN A 128 -6.43 -3.12 -22.55
CA GLN A 128 -5.41 -2.09 -22.72
C GLN A 128 -3.99 -2.64 -22.49
N VAL A 129 -3.77 -3.47 -21.48
CA VAL A 129 -2.48 -4.13 -21.26
C VAL A 129 -2.08 -4.97 -22.49
N VAL A 130 -3.01 -5.74 -23.03
CA VAL A 130 -2.78 -6.54 -24.25
C VAL A 130 -2.50 -5.65 -25.45
N SER A 131 -3.21 -4.54 -25.60
CA SER A 131 -2.94 -3.55 -26.64
C SER A 131 -1.50 -3.01 -26.55
N TRP A 132 -1.03 -2.64 -25.37
CA TRP A 132 0.36 -2.20 -25.15
C TRP A 132 1.37 -3.31 -25.50
N LEU A 133 1.10 -4.55 -25.10
CA LEU A 133 1.98 -5.69 -25.41
C LEU A 133 2.06 -5.97 -26.93
N ARG A 134 1.03 -5.62 -27.69
CA ARG A 134 0.99 -5.80 -29.16
C ARG A 134 1.57 -4.64 -29.96
N LEU A 135 2.00 -3.55 -29.31
CA LEU A 135 2.70 -2.47 -30.00
C LEU A 135 3.98 -2.97 -30.66
N PRO A 136 4.44 -2.32 -31.75
CA PRO A 136 5.78 -2.54 -32.30
C PRO A 136 6.85 -2.39 -31.22
N GLU A 137 7.94 -3.13 -31.35
CA GLU A 137 8.99 -3.20 -30.33
C GLU A 137 9.49 -1.83 -29.86
N PRO A 138 9.75 -0.82 -30.70
CA PRO A 138 10.22 0.49 -30.25
C PRO A 138 9.19 1.30 -29.43
N GLU A 139 7.92 0.94 -29.54
CA GLU A 139 6.82 1.60 -28.83
C GLU A 139 6.29 0.78 -27.64
N ARG A 140 6.62 -0.52 -27.61
CA ARG A 140 6.12 -1.45 -26.60
C ARG A 140 6.71 -1.13 -25.23
N PRO A 141 5.85 -0.98 -24.17
CA PRO A 141 6.35 -0.88 -22.81
C PRO A 141 6.89 -2.25 -22.33
N HIS A 142 8.09 -2.22 -21.74
CA HIS A 142 8.71 -3.40 -21.14
C HIS A 142 8.43 -3.49 -19.63
N LEU A 143 7.89 -2.44 -19.04
CA LEU A 143 7.37 -2.39 -17.68
C LEU A 143 5.91 -1.93 -17.73
N ILE A 144 5.01 -2.73 -17.14
CA ILE A 144 3.60 -2.37 -17.02
C ILE A 144 3.17 -2.56 -15.57
N THR A 145 2.63 -1.51 -14.95
CA THR A 145 1.93 -1.62 -13.68
C THR A 145 0.42 -1.62 -13.91
N LEU A 146 -0.29 -2.52 -13.21
CA LEU A 146 -1.73 -2.71 -13.33
C LEU A 146 -2.34 -2.85 -11.95
N TYR A 147 -3.39 -2.08 -11.65
CA TYR A 147 -4.03 -2.03 -10.34
C TYR A 147 -5.52 -2.41 -10.40
N PHE A 148 -5.95 -3.15 -9.38
CA PHE A 148 -7.34 -3.48 -9.10
C PHE A 148 -7.63 -3.18 -7.63
N SER A 149 -8.72 -2.47 -7.34
CA SER A 149 -9.12 -2.07 -5.99
C SER A 149 -9.83 -3.18 -5.20
N SER A 150 -10.57 -4.06 -5.90
CA SER A 150 -11.19 -5.22 -5.26
C SER A 150 -10.14 -6.34 -5.00
N PRO A 151 -10.18 -7.05 -3.87
CA PRO A 151 -11.27 -7.19 -2.89
C PRO A 151 -11.18 -6.26 -1.65
N ASP A 152 -10.39 -5.18 -1.68
CA ASP A 152 -10.19 -4.30 -0.53
C ASP A 152 -11.50 -3.63 -0.08
N HIS A 153 -12.29 -3.09 -1.01
CA HIS A 153 -13.56 -2.45 -0.72
C HIS A 153 -14.54 -3.38 0.02
N GLU A 154 -14.70 -4.60 -0.50
CA GLU A 154 -15.59 -5.58 0.11
C GLU A 154 -15.06 -6.02 1.49
N GLY A 155 -13.72 -6.12 1.63
CA GLY A 155 -13.06 -6.37 2.90
C GLY A 155 -13.40 -5.31 3.94
N HIS A 156 -13.35 -4.03 3.56
CA HIS A 156 -13.72 -2.93 4.43
C HIS A 156 -15.20 -2.95 4.83
N ASP A 157 -16.09 -3.12 3.87
CA ASP A 157 -17.52 -2.95 4.06
C ASP A 157 -18.19 -4.12 4.77
N PHE A 158 -17.69 -5.34 4.56
CA PHE A 158 -18.34 -6.57 5.04
C PHE A 158 -17.44 -7.41 5.95
N GLY A 159 -16.17 -7.05 6.09
CA GLY A 159 -15.17 -7.82 6.81
C GLY A 159 -14.51 -8.92 5.97
N PRO A 160 -13.26 -9.31 6.31
CA PRO A 160 -12.44 -10.24 5.51
C PRO A 160 -12.96 -11.68 5.49
N ASN A 161 -13.95 -11.98 6.33
CA ASN A 161 -14.54 -13.32 6.46
C ASN A 161 -15.92 -13.46 5.82
N SER A 162 -16.46 -12.39 5.24
CA SER A 162 -17.80 -12.34 4.65
C SER A 162 -17.92 -13.10 3.33
N ALA A 163 -19.15 -13.39 2.94
CA ALA A 163 -19.47 -13.97 1.63
C ALA A 163 -19.14 -12.98 0.50
N GLU A 164 -19.38 -11.70 0.72
CA GLU A 164 -19.11 -10.62 -0.24
C GLU A 164 -17.60 -10.52 -0.54
N THR A 165 -16.75 -10.60 0.48
CA THR A 165 -15.29 -10.63 0.31
C THR A 165 -14.84 -11.90 -0.39
N ARG A 166 -15.41 -13.06 -0.06
CA ARG A 166 -15.15 -14.31 -0.79
C ARG A 166 -15.46 -14.16 -2.28
N ASP A 167 -16.64 -13.64 -2.61
CA ASP A 167 -17.08 -13.50 -4.00
C ASP A 167 -16.20 -12.48 -4.74
N ALA A 168 -15.73 -11.44 -4.08
CA ALA A 168 -14.76 -10.49 -4.63
C ALA A 168 -13.39 -11.15 -4.93
N VAL A 169 -12.90 -12.01 -4.04
CA VAL A 169 -11.67 -12.78 -4.27
C VAL A 169 -11.82 -13.74 -5.44
N LEU A 170 -12.97 -14.40 -5.56
CA LEU A 170 -13.23 -15.31 -6.71
C LEU A 170 -13.39 -14.54 -8.02
N ARG A 171 -13.93 -13.31 -7.99
CA ARG A 171 -13.91 -12.43 -9.17
C ARG A 171 -12.48 -12.03 -9.54
N ALA A 172 -11.64 -11.66 -8.58
CA ALA A 172 -10.22 -11.36 -8.81
C ALA A 172 -9.47 -12.58 -9.37
N ASP A 173 -9.77 -13.78 -8.90
CA ASP A 173 -9.25 -15.04 -9.44
C ASP A 173 -9.60 -15.22 -10.91
N SER A 174 -10.88 -14.98 -11.27
CA SER A 174 -11.34 -15.06 -12.66
C SER A 174 -10.65 -14.02 -13.55
N VAL A 175 -10.47 -12.79 -13.05
CA VAL A 175 -9.74 -11.71 -13.73
C VAL A 175 -8.29 -12.12 -13.99
N LEU A 176 -7.62 -12.75 -13.03
CA LEU A 176 -6.27 -13.29 -13.21
C LEU A 176 -6.24 -14.36 -14.31
N GLY A 177 -7.20 -15.28 -14.32
CA GLY A 177 -7.31 -16.32 -15.36
C GLY A 177 -7.43 -15.75 -16.77
N VAL A 178 -8.26 -14.71 -16.94
CA VAL A 178 -8.42 -13.99 -18.21
C VAL A 178 -7.12 -13.28 -18.58
N LEU A 179 -6.52 -12.51 -17.66
CA LEU A 179 -5.27 -11.78 -17.89
C LEU A 179 -4.15 -12.72 -18.37
N MET A 180 -3.95 -13.85 -17.68
CA MET A 180 -2.91 -14.82 -18.05
C MET A 180 -3.17 -15.47 -19.43
N THR A 181 -4.42 -15.73 -19.78
CA THR A 181 -4.81 -16.25 -21.08
C THR A 181 -4.49 -15.23 -22.18
N GLU A 182 -4.85 -13.98 -21.97
CA GLU A 182 -4.61 -12.90 -22.94
C GLU A 182 -3.12 -12.60 -23.10
N ILE A 183 -2.35 -12.54 -22.01
CA ILE A 183 -0.89 -12.40 -22.08
C ILE A 183 -0.27 -13.53 -22.89
N LYS A 184 -0.66 -14.78 -22.64
CA LYS A 184 -0.18 -15.95 -23.40
C LYS A 184 -0.51 -15.86 -24.89
N SER A 185 -1.65 -15.27 -25.26
CA SER A 185 -2.04 -15.06 -26.66
C SER A 185 -1.07 -14.18 -27.44
N THR A 186 -0.35 -13.28 -26.77
CA THR A 186 0.65 -12.39 -27.38
C THR A 186 1.91 -13.13 -27.82
N LYS A 187 2.17 -14.30 -27.27
CA LYS A 187 3.41 -15.11 -27.48
C LYS A 187 4.69 -14.41 -27.02
N LEU A 188 4.59 -13.34 -26.26
CA LEU A 188 5.72 -12.64 -25.67
C LEU A 188 6.21 -13.32 -24.38
N PRO A 189 7.52 -13.26 -24.09
CA PRO A 189 8.07 -13.76 -22.83
C PRO A 189 7.83 -12.76 -21.69
N VAL A 190 6.65 -12.80 -21.06
CA VAL A 190 6.25 -11.86 -20.02
C VAL A 190 6.47 -12.45 -18.64
N ASN A 191 7.12 -11.71 -17.76
CA ASN A 191 7.13 -11.97 -16.33
C ASN A 191 5.93 -11.25 -15.69
N VAL A 192 5.17 -11.96 -14.85
CA VAL A 192 4.05 -11.39 -14.11
C VAL A 192 4.33 -11.52 -12.62
N ILE A 193 4.26 -10.41 -11.90
CA ILE A 193 4.42 -10.34 -10.46
C ILE A 193 3.10 -9.85 -9.87
N LEU A 194 2.50 -10.64 -9.00
CA LEU A 194 1.27 -10.34 -8.29
C LEU A 194 1.62 -9.98 -6.84
N VAL A 195 1.19 -8.80 -6.43
CA VAL A 195 1.39 -8.32 -5.07
C VAL A 195 0.09 -7.71 -4.54
N SER A 196 -0.10 -7.73 -3.23
CA SER A 196 -0.99 -6.79 -2.58
C SER A 196 -0.19 -5.83 -1.70
N ASP A 197 -0.68 -4.64 -1.56
CA ASP A 197 -0.08 -3.58 -0.76
C ASP A 197 -0.19 -3.87 0.75
N HIS A 198 -1.25 -4.56 1.17
CA HIS A 198 -1.50 -5.03 2.54
C HIS A 198 -2.51 -6.20 2.54
N GLY A 199 -2.80 -6.70 3.73
CA GLY A 199 -3.90 -7.59 4.03
C GLY A 199 -5.06 -6.85 4.69
N MET A 200 -5.89 -7.57 5.48
CA MET A 200 -7.09 -7.01 6.09
C MET A 200 -7.34 -7.65 7.45
N TYR A 201 -7.47 -6.84 8.50
CA TYR A 201 -7.82 -7.26 9.86
C TYR A 201 -9.31 -7.05 10.11
N GLU A 202 -9.97 -8.03 10.73
CA GLU A 202 -11.39 -7.92 11.07
C GLU A 202 -11.58 -7.19 12.41
N ILE A 203 -12.44 -6.18 12.43
CA ILE A 203 -12.92 -5.55 13.64
C ILE A 203 -14.44 -5.72 13.78
N THR A 204 -14.92 -5.69 15.02
CA THR A 204 -16.36 -5.54 15.31
C THR A 204 -16.62 -4.08 15.68
N VAL A 205 -17.61 -3.46 15.07
CA VAL A 205 -17.99 -2.06 15.34
C VAL A 205 -18.69 -1.98 16.69
N LEU A 206 -17.96 -1.60 17.74
CA LEU A 206 -18.44 -1.43 19.10
C LEU A 206 -17.84 -0.16 19.71
N ALA A 207 -18.52 0.41 20.70
CA ALA A 207 -17.97 1.56 21.44
C ALA A 207 -16.68 1.22 22.19
N GLU A 208 -16.58 -0.02 22.67
CA GLU A 208 -15.45 -0.55 23.44
C GLU A 208 -14.20 -0.76 22.58
N THR A 209 -14.37 -0.99 21.28
CA THR A 209 -13.28 -1.14 20.30
C THR A 209 -13.02 0.12 19.50
N THR A 210 -13.71 1.20 19.80
CA THR A 210 -13.55 2.51 19.14
C THR A 210 -12.78 3.48 20.04
N LEU A 211 -11.75 4.08 19.48
CA LEU A 211 -11.04 5.21 20.07
C LEU A 211 -11.63 6.50 19.47
N PHE A 212 -12.18 7.37 20.31
CA PHE A 212 -12.76 8.63 19.84
C PHE A 212 -11.71 9.72 19.90
N ARG A 213 -11.41 10.35 18.75
CA ARG A 213 -10.37 11.36 18.64
C ARG A 213 -10.51 12.51 19.64
N ASP A 214 -11.72 12.99 19.90
CA ASP A 214 -12.01 14.07 20.84
C ASP A 214 -11.84 13.69 22.33
N GLU A 215 -11.77 12.39 22.62
CA GLU A 215 -11.38 11.87 23.93
C GLU A 215 -9.84 11.73 24.07
N LEU A 216 -9.12 11.65 22.95
CA LEU A 216 -7.66 11.53 22.91
C LEU A 216 -6.99 12.89 22.95
N ILE A 217 -7.44 13.84 22.14
CA ILE A 217 -6.82 15.16 21.97
C ILE A 217 -7.88 16.27 22.06
N ASN A 218 -7.47 17.43 22.58
CA ASN A 218 -8.31 18.62 22.52
C ASN A 218 -8.31 19.20 21.10
N ILE A 219 -9.35 18.87 20.34
CA ILE A 219 -9.51 19.30 18.93
C ILE A 219 -9.73 20.83 18.76
N LYS A 220 -10.03 21.55 19.86
CA LYS A 220 -10.22 23.01 19.86
C LYS A 220 -8.92 23.77 20.15
N ASP A 221 -7.86 23.06 20.48
CA ASP A 221 -6.58 23.68 20.80
C ASP A 221 -5.84 24.08 19.49
N PRO A 222 -5.69 25.36 19.18
CA PRO A 222 -5.05 25.81 17.94
C PRO A 222 -3.57 25.52 17.86
N SER A 223 -2.93 25.18 19.01
CA SER A 223 -1.52 24.78 19.07
C SER A 223 -1.26 23.32 18.71
N VAL A 224 -2.33 22.56 18.42
CA VAL A 224 -2.26 21.15 18.01
C VAL A 224 -3.00 20.94 16.70
N LYS A 225 -2.28 20.52 15.66
CA LYS A 225 -2.88 19.97 14.44
C LYS A 225 -2.85 18.46 14.51
N TYR A 226 -3.76 17.80 13.79
CA TYR A 226 -3.79 16.34 13.75
C TYR A 226 -4.29 15.84 12.40
N VAL A 227 -3.92 14.63 12.06
CA VAL A 227 -4.48 13.87 10.94
C VAL A 227 -4.79 12.46 11.42
N ASN A 228 -6.05 12.09 11.34
CA ASN A 228 -6.51 10.76 11.70
C ASN A 228 -6.46 9.84 10.48
N GLY A 229 -5.70 8.76 10.58
CA GLY A 229 -5.60 7.68 9.61
C GLY A 229 -6.36 6.41 10.05
N GLY A 230 -7.14 6.44 11.12
CA GLY A 230 -7.92 5.31 11.64
C GLY A 230 -7.14 4.39 12.57
N THR A 231 -6.08 3.77 12.12
CA THR A 231 -5.16 2.98 12.96
C THR A 231 -4.03 3.83 13.54
N GLN A 232 -3.73 4.96 12.94
CA GLN A 232 -2.78 5.96 13.45
C GLN A 232 -3.45 7.32 13.56
N LEU A 233 -3.08 8.09 14.59
CA LEU A 233 -3.37 9.52 14.70
C LEU A 233 -2.05 10.29 14.78
N HIS A 234 -1.78 11.07 13.76
CA HIS A 234 -0.61 11.95 13.69
C HIS A 234 -0.91 13.27 14.39
N VAL A 235 -0.08 13.66 15.35
CA VAL A 235 -0.24 14.89 16.13
C VAL A 235 0.95 15.80 15.89
N TYR A 236 0.67 17.05 15.53
CA TYR A 236 1.64 18.09 15.20
C TYR A 236 1.47 19.25 16.19
N CYS A 237 2.48 19.54 16.99
CA CYS A 237 2.45 20.55 18.04
C CYS A 237 3.15 21.85 17.58
N SER A 238 2.71 23.00 18.09
CA SER A 238 3.28 24.32 17.75
C SER A 238 4.75 24.45 18.16
N ASP A 239 5.10 23.83 19.30
CA ASP A 239 6.42 23.91 19.90
C ASP A 239 6.72 22.70 20.80
N ALA A 240 7.95 22.63 21.31
CA ALA A 240 8.42 21.52 22.14
C ALA A 240 7.67 21.43 23.49
N ASN A 241 7.31 22.56 24.11
CA ASN A 241 6.59 22.54 25.38
C ASN A 241 5.19 21.96 25.21
N LYS A 242 4.53 22.33 24.09
CA LYS A 242 3.23 21.78 23.74
C LYS A 242 3.32 20.29 23.42
N ARG A 243 4.32 19.87 22.65
CA ARG A 243 4.61 18.46 22.40
C ARG A 243 4.75 17.68 23.70
N ASP A 244 5.60 18.14 24.60
CA ASP A 244 5.90 17.41 25.83
C ASP A 244 4.72 17.36 26.80
N SER A 245 3.90 18.42 26.84
CA SER A 245 2.67 18.42 27.65
C SER A 245 1.61 17.49 27.05
N THR A 246 1.40 17.50 25.74
CA THR A 246 0.47 16.62 25.03
C THR A 246 0.89 15.15 25.17
N TYR A 247 2.17 14.86 24.95
CA TYR A 247 2.70 13.50 25.12
C TYR A 247 2.46 12.95 26.53
N ARG A 248 2.75 13.74 27.58
CA ARG A 248 2.54 13.30 28.98
C ARG A 248 1.07 12.96 29.27
N VAL A 249 0.14 13.76 28.75
CA VAL A 249 -1.31 13.51 28.93
C VAL A 249 -1.71 12.21 28.22
N LEU A 250 -1.33 12.05 26.97
CA LEU A 250 -1.62 10.87 26.18
C LEU A 250 -0.99 9.60 26.76
N LYS A 251 0.26 9.69 27.19
CA LYS A 251 0.99 8.56 27.79
C LYS A 251 0.37 8.09 29.10
N LYS A 252 -0.14 9.02 29.91
CA LYS A 252 -0.83 8.70 31.17
C LYS A 252 -2.16 7.98 30.93
N SER A 253 -2.84 8.27 29.84
CA SER A 253 -4.12 7.64 29.44
C SER A 253 -3.95 6.48 28.45
N GLU A 254 -2.74 6.09 28.11
CA GLU A 254 -2.41 4.99 27.21
C GLU A 254 -3.07 3.69 27.68
N ARG A 255 -3.91 3.09 26.82
CA ARG A 255 -4.68 1.91 27.19
C ARG A 255 -4.87 0.93 26.02
N ASN A 256 -5.61 1.26 25.01
CA ASN A 256 -5.84 0.43 23.82
C ASN A 256 -5.11 1.00 22.59
N TYR A 257 -4.08 1.75 22.82
CA TYR A 257 -3.19 2.38 21.87
C TYR A 257 -1.82 2.56 22.51
N THR A 258 -0.82 2.76 21.69
CA THR A 258 0.53 3.15 22.13
C THR A 258 0.85 4.54 21.62
N VAL A 259 1.49 5.34 22.47
CA VAL A 259 1.92 6.71 22.14
C VAL A 259 3.43 6.74 21.97
N TYR A 260 3.86 7.26 20.84
CA TYR A 260 5.27 7.44 20.52
C TYR A 260 5.57 8.91 20.25
N ARG A 261 6.71 9.41 20.73
CA ARG A 261 7.37 10.54 20.10
C ARG A 261 8.08 10.07 18.84
N LYS A 262 8.40 10.97 17.92
CA LYS A 262 9.09 10.63 16.67
C LYS A 262 10.40 9.83 16.91
N GLU A 263 11.15 10.21 17.93
CA GLU A 263 12.40 9.55 18.34
C GLU A 263 12.24 8.18 19.00
N GLU A 264 11.02 7.84 19.40
CA GLU A 264 10.67 6.57 20.04
C GLU A 264 10.11 5.52 19.06
N PHE A 265 9.99 5.86 17.78
CA PHE A 265 9.48 4.91 16.79
C PHE A 265 10.36 3.65 16.77
N PRO A 266 9.76 2.44 16.75
CA PRO A 266 10.50 1.21 16.58
C PRO A 266 11.45 1.30 15.37
N ALA A 267 12.74 1.00 15.60
CA ALA A 267 13.78 1.14 14.56
C ALA A 267 13.45 0.35 13.27
N ARG A 268 12.76 -0.80 13.40
CA ARG A 268 12.33 -1.62 12.26
C ARG A 268 11.34 -0.94 11.32
N TRP A 269 10.59 0.08 11.81
CA TRP A 269 9.66 0.82 10.95
C TRP A 269 10.37 1.75 9.97
N GLN A 270 11.56 2.25 10.33
CA GLN A 270 12.28 3.27 9.55
C GLN A 270 11.35 4.40 9.10
N TYR A 271 10.52 4.87 10.05
CA TYR A 271 9.34 5.70 9.76
C TYR A 271 9.55 7.18 10.10
N GLN A 272 10.75 7.56 10.53
CA GLN A 272 11.06 8.94 10.90
C GLN A 272 11.04 9.85 9.66
N HIS A 273 10.12 10.83 9.67
CA HIS A 273 9.98 11.86 8.64
C HIS A 273 9.30 13.09 9.26
N ASP A 274 9.45 14.28 8.66
CA ASP A 274 8.80 15.49 9.20
C ASP A 274 7.28 15.46 9.06
N ARG A 275 6.77 14.65 8.14
CA ARG A 275 5.33 14.44 7.90
C ARG A 275 4.67 13.47 8.87
N THR A 276 5.42 12.71 9.67
CA THR A 276 4.84 11.73 10.61
C THR A 276 4.28 12.36 11.90
N GLY A 277 4.44 13.67 12.08
CA GLY A 277 4.05 14.37 13.31
C GLY A 277 5.11 14.31 14.40
N ASP A 278 4.87 15.01 15.50
CA ASP A 278 5.73 14.99 16.69
C ASP A 278 5.39 13.83 17.60
N ILE A 279 4.11 13.45 17.60
CA ILE A 279 3.55 12.36 18.37
C ILE A 279 2.70 11.50 17.43
N LEU A 280 2.86 10.20 17.54
CA LEU A 280 2.03 9.20 16.88
C LEU A 280 1.25 8.43 17.94
N ILE A 281 -0.06 8.34 17.76
CA ILE A 281 -0.90 7.41 18.50
C ILE A 281 -1.17 6.23 17.57
N GLU A 282 -0.74 5.04 17.95
CA GLU A 282 -1.00 3.79 17.24
C GLU A 282 -2.06 3.00 17.97
N ALA A 283 -3.19 2.78 17.34
CA ALA A 283 -4.24 1.92 17.88
C ALA A 283 -3.78 0.46 17.93
N HIS A 284 -4.06 -0.24 19.02
CA HIS A 284 -3.79 -1.68 19.08
C HIS A 284 -4.71 -2.46 18.11
N PRO A 285 -4.29 -3.63 17.62
CA PRO A 285 -5.11 -4.46 16.75
C PRO A 285 -6.49 -4.71 17.35
N GLY A 286 -7.54 -4.52 16.55
CA GLY A 286 -8.92 -4.57 17.00
C GLY A 286 -9.54 -3.22 17.40
N PHE A 287 -8.71 -2.18 17.59
CA PHE A 287 -9.16 -0.82 17.88
C PHE A 287 -8.98 0.10 16.66
N TYR A 288 -9.88 1.08 16.55
CA TYR A 288 -9.88 2.01 15.42
C TYR A 288 -10.26 3.42 15.89
N ILE A 289 -9.51 4.44 15.45
CA ILE A 289 -9.71 5.85 15.83
C ILE A 289 -10.75 6.48 14.87
N ARG A 290 -11.79 7.10 15.44
CA ARG A 290 -12.84 7.74 14.63
C ARG A 290 -12.97 9.24 14.91
N ASP A 291 -13.29 9.98 13.83
CA ASP A 291 -13.51 11.45 13.84
C ASP A 291 -14.94 11.83 14.21
N VAL A 292 -15.58 11.05 15.03
CA VAL A 292 -16.97 11.25 15.49
C VAL A 292 -17.01 11.22 17.01
N SER A 293 -17.91 11.98 17.64
CA SER A 293 -18.12 11.88 19.09
C SER A 293 -18.75 10.54 19.47
N ARG A 294 -18.48 10.08 20.68
CA ARG A 294 -19.08 8.84 21.22
C ARG A 294 -20.60 8.84 21.13
N GLU A 295 -21.24 9.96 21.45
CA GLU A 295 -22.71 10.11 21.39
C GLU A 295 -23.23 9.89 19.96
N LEU A 296 -22.63 10.58 18.99
CA LEU A 296 -23.03 10.47 17.59
C LEU A 296 -22.73 9.06 17.01
N PHE A 297 -21.64 8.45 17.44
CA PHE A 297 -21.30 7.07 17.07
C PHE A 297 -22.36 6.09 17.59
N LEU A 298 -22.72 6.14 18.87
CA LEU A 298 -23.72 5.25 19.46
C LEU A 298 -25.10 5.39 18.81
N LYS A 299 -25.41 6.60 18.31
CA LYS A 299 -26.68 6.86 17.62
C LYS A 299 -26.73 6.28 16.21
N ASN A 300 -25.61 6.32 15.45
CA ASN A 300 -25.62 6.09 14.00
C ASN A 300 -24.79 4.91 13.53
N ALA A 301 -23.86 4.39 14.34
CA ALA A 301 -22.98 3.32 13.90
C ALA A 301 -23.72 1.97 13.80
N PRO A 302 -23.35 1.12 12.84
CA PRO A 302 -23.90 -0.22 12.73
C PRO A 302 -23.25 -1.14 13.78
N LEU A 303 -23.65 -0.96 15.04
CA LEU A 303 -23.08 -1.72 16.17
C LEU A 303 -23.21 -3.23 15.96
N GLY A 304 -22.15 -3.97 16.27
CA GLY A 304 -22.06 -5.41 16.06
C GLY A 304 -21.65 -5.82 14.65
N ALA A 305 -21.63 -4.89 13.67
CA ALA A 305 -21.21 -5.21 12.32
C ALA A 305 -19.72 -5.54 12.26
N LYS A 306 -19.38 -6.52 11.41
CA LYS A 306 -18.01 -6.84 11.04
C LYS A 306 -17.51 -5.89 9.95
N ARG A 307 -16.28 -5.43 10.08
CA ARG A 307 -15.59 -4.55 9.10
C ARG A 307 -14.15 -4.99 8.96
N GLY A 308 -13.55 -4.68 7.84
CA GLY A 308 -12.12 -4.82 7.65
C GLY A 308 -11.39 -3.50 7.80
N VAL A 309 -10.22 -3.55 8.40
CA VAL A 309 -9.32 -2.42 8.55
C VAL A 309 -7.88 -2.88 8.34
N HIS A 310 -7.02 -1.94 8.00
CA HIS A 310 -5.57 -2.15 7.88
C HIS A 310 -4.83 -0.88 8.33
N GLY A 311 -3.50 -0.94 8.38
CA GLY A 311 -2.67 0.15 8.88
C GLY A 311 -1.86 -0.22 10.11
N TYR A 312 -2.20 -1.30 10.81
CA TYR A 312 -1.45 -1.79 11.97
C TYR A 312 -0.01 -2.21 11.60
N ASP A 313 0.84 -2.33 12.62
CA ASP A 313 2.18 -2.88 12.47
C ASP A 313 2.12 -4.31 11.89
N PRO A 314 2.65 -4.55 10.67
CA PRO A 314 2.52 -5.84 10.00
C PRO A 314 3.38 -6.95 10.62
N GLU A 315 4.35 -6.61 11.46
CA GLU A 315 5.10 -7.62 12.21
C GLU A 315 4.31 -8.12 13.41
N ALA A 316 3.61 -7.21 14.10
CA ALA A 316 2.76 -7.55 15.23
C ALA A 316 1.38 -8.09 14.80
N THR A 317 0.94 -7.79 13.57
CA THR A 317 -0.41 -8.12 13.07
C THR A 317 -0.30 -8.84 11.72
N PRO A 318 -0.11 -10.17 11.69
CA PRO A 318 0.05 -10.93 10.46
C PRO A 318 -1.11 -10.82 9.46
N ASP A 319 -2.33 -10.54 9.93
CA ASP A 319 -3.53 -10.39 9.09
C ASP A 319 -3.41 -9.24 8.07
N VAL A 320 -2.58 -8.23 8.35
CA VAL A 320 -2.36 -7.10 7.43
C VAL A 320 -1.21 -7.35 6.46
N ARG A 321 -0.60 -8.55 6.45
CA ARG A 321 0.39 -8.93 5.46
C ARG A 321 -0.24 -9.22 4.12
N GLY A 322 0.48 -8.87 3.06
CA GLY A 322 0.05 -9.07 1.68
C GLY A 322 0.53 -10.39 1.07
N ILE A 323 0.24 -10.52 -0.22
CA ILE A 323 0.67 -11.65 -1.06
C ILE A 323 1.83 -11.24 -1.97
N PHE A 324 2.68 -12.23 -2.32
CA PHE A 324 3.65 -12.13 -3.40
C PHE A 324 3.67 -13.45 -4.18
N TYR A 325 3.35 -13.37 -5.47
CA TYR A 325 3.48 -14.48 -6.41
C TYR A 325 4.14 -13.96 -7.68
N ALA A 326 4.98 -14.77 -8.31
CA ALA A 326 5.66 -14.38 -9.53
C ALA A 326 5.75 -15.56 -10.50
N GLN A 327 5.52 -15.31 -11.80
CA GLN A 327 5.61 -16.31 -12.86
C GLN A 327 6.19 -15.68 -14.13
N GLY A 328 7.00 -16.42 -14.85
CA GLY A 328 7.52 -15.98 -16.16
C GLY A 328 8.87 -16.57 -16.48
N PRO A 329 9.46 -16.19 -17.61
CA PRO A 329 10.74 -16.76 -18.09
C PRO A 329 11.90 -16.55 -17.11
N ASN A 330 11.92 -15.45 -16.37
CA ASN A 330 13.01 -15.16 -15.42
C ASN A 330 12.66 -15.58 -13.97
N ILE A 331 11.58 -16.35 -13.77
CA ILE A 331 11.16 -16.81 -12.45
C ILE A 331 11.29 -18.33 -12.37
N LYS A 332 11.92 -18.82 -11.30
CA LYS A 332 12.02 -20.25 -11.03
C LYS A 332 10.68 -20.83 -10.63
N ARG A 333 10.24 -21.86 -11.34
CA ARG A 333 9.01 -22.59 -11.05
C ARG A 333 9.11 -23.35 -9.73
N GLY A 334 8.05 -23.32 -8.93
CA GLY A 334 7.92 -24.04 -7.67
C GLY A 334 8.76 -23.47 -6.51
N ALA A 335 9.39 -22.31 -6.71
CA ALA A 335 10.19 -21.68 -5.66
C ALA A 335 9.29 -21.13 -4.54
N LYS A 336 9.74 -21.33 -3.30
CA LYS A 336 9.09 -20.80 -2.09
C LYS A 336 10.05 -19.86 -1.38
N VAL A 337 9.53 -18.73 -0.91
CA VAL A 337 10.28 -17.69 -0.20
C VAL A 337 9.65 -17.51 1.19
N PRO A 338 10.44 -17.40 2.26
CA PRO A 338 9.92 -17.00 3.56
C PRO A 338 9.28 -15.60 3.49
N PRO A 339 8.58 -15.16 4.54
CA PRO A 339 8.06 -13.79 4.59
C PRO A 339 9.17 -12.77 4.38
N PHE A 340 8.92 -11.74 3.56
CA PHE A 340 9.88 -10.68 3.28
C PHE A 340 9.19 -9.32 3.13
N GLN A 341 9.93 -8.24 3.35
CA GLN A 341 9.43 -6.87 3.25
C GLN A 341 9.25 -6.44 1.79
N ASN A 342 8.20 -5.71 1.51
CA ASN A 342 7.80 -5.29 0.16
C ASN A 342 8.82 -4.38 -0.56
N ILE A 343 9.72 -3.72 0.16
CA ILE A 343 10.87 -2.97 -0.41
C ILE A 343 11.74 -3.83 -1.34
N HIS A 344 11.77 -5.15 -1.14
CA HIS A 344 12.61 -6.07 -1.91
C HIS A 344 12.01 -6.46 -3.28
N VAL A 345 10.79 -6.03 -3.59
CA VAL A 345 10.18 -6.25 -4.92
C VAL A 345 10.86 -5.39 -5.98
N TYR A 346 11.20 -4.15 -5.65
CA TYR A 346 11.86 -3.22 -6.56
C TYR A 346 13.16 -3.80 -7.17
N PRO A 347 14.14 -4.26 -6.39
CA PRO A 347 15.38 -4.80 -6.94
C PRO A 347 15.17 -6.05 -7.82
N LEU A 348 14.18 -6.89 -7.53
CA LEU A 348 13.83 -8.02 -8.40
C LEU A 348 13.35 -7.53 -9.77
N VAL A 349 12.47 -6.54 -9.82
CA VAL A 349 11.97 -5.98 -11.09
C VAL A 349 13.09 -5.29 -11.87
N ALA A 350 13.92 -4.48 -11.20
CA ALA A 350 15.07 -3.83 -11.82
C ALA A 350 16.03 -4.87 -12.43
N LYS A 351 16.29 -5.99 -11.73
CA LYS A 351 17.11 -7.09 -12.21
C LYS A 351 16.52 -7.77 -13.46
N ILE A 352 15.22 -8.05 -13.46
CA ILE A 352 14.53 -8.62 -14.63
C ILE A 352 14.68 -7.69 -15.86
N LEU A 353 14.59 -6.38 -15.63
CA LEU A 353 14.73 -5.36 -16.67
C LEU A 353 16.20 -5.01 -16.97
N GLN A 354 17.16 -5.60 -16.28
CA GLN A 354 18.60 -5.32 -16.39
C GLN A 354 18.94 -3.85 -16.14
N LEU A 355 18.25 -3.22 -15.20
CA LEU A 355 18.45 -1.81 -14.83
C LEU A 355 19.35 -1.71 -13.59
N PRO A 356 20.27 -0.73 -13.55
CA PRO A 356 21.09 -0.50 -12.36
C PRO A 356 20.22 0.04 -11.21
N LEU A 357 20.52 -0.40 -9.98
CA LEU A 357 19.78 0.05 -8.80
C LEU A 357 20.22 1.46 -8.38
N PRO A 358 19.29 2.38 -8.17
CA PRO A 358 19.57 3.62 -7.43
C PRO A 358 19.72 3.31 -5.93
N PRO A 359 20.13 4.30 -5.11
CA PRO A 359 20.09 4.15 -3.66
C PRO A 359 18.66 3.84 -3.16
N ILE A 360 18.47 2.66 -2.54
CA ILE A 360 17.19 2.17 -2.03
C ILE A 360 17.39 1.41 -0.72
N ASP A 361 16.31 1.12 -0.01
CA ASP A 361 16.32 0.28 1.19
C ASP A 361 16.22 -1.22 0.85
N GLY A 362 15.63 -1.51 -0.31
CA GLY A 362 15.47 -2.88 -0.82
C GLY A 362 16.80 -3.54 -1.16
N LYS A 363 16.89 -4.87 -0.98
CA LYS A 363 18.09 -5.68 -1.19
C LYS A 363 17.83 -6.77 -2.21
N GLU A 364 18.72 -6.89 -3.20
CA GLU A 364 18.61 -7.85 -4.31
C GLU A 364 18.71 -9.31 -3.81
N GLU A 365 19.58 -9.56 -2.83
CA GLU A 365 19.85 -10.90 -2.29
C GLU A 365 18.62 -11.60 -1.70
N VAL A 366 17.59 -10.86 -1.28
CA VAL A 366 16.39 -11.43 -0.66
C VAL A 366 15.58 -12.26 -1.66
N LEU A 367 15.47 -11.81 -2.90
CA LEU A 367 14.69 -12.48 -3.94
C LEU A 367 15.55 -13.09 -5.07
N ILE A 368 16.87 -12.99 -5.00
CA ILE A 368 17.75 -13.56 -6.04
C ILE A 368 17.56 -15.07 -6.19
N GLY A 369 17.18 -15.76 -5.13
CA GLY A 369 16.91 -17.18 -5.12
C GLY A 369 15.80 -17.65 -6.08
N ILE A 370 14.83 -16.77 -6.40
CA ILE A 370 13.75 -17.06 -7.34
C ILE A 370 14.05 -16.60 -8.77
N TYR A 371 15.08 -15.77 -8.96
CA TYR A 371 15.48 -15.31 -10.28
C TYR A 371 16.14 -16.43 -11.08
N ARG A 372 15.83 -16.47 -12.37
CA ARG A 372 16.42 -17.36 -13.36
C ARG A 372 16.93 -16.51 -14.54
N THR A 373 18.17 -16.72 -14.93
CA THR A 373 18.79 -16.13 -16.14
C THR A 373 18.18 -16.71 -17.41
#